data_6b43e94dcbc2d77a4df106aeec55e844
#
_entry.id   6b43e94dcbc2d77a4df106aeec55e844
#
_cell.length_a   1.000
_cell.length_b   1.000
_cell.length_c   1.000
_cell.angle_alpha   90.00
_cell.angle_beta   90.00
_cell.angle_gamma   90.00
#
_symmetry.space_group_name_H-M   'P 1'
#
loop_
_entity.id
_entity.type
_entity.pdbx_description
1 polymer ?
#
loop_
_entity_poly.entity_id
_entity_poly.type
_entity_poly.pdbx_seq_one_letter_code
_entity_poly.pdbx_strand_id
1 'polypeptide(L)'
;DSSTDGKYAITDEMRAQLADFYGNYTSEEETAKTIKKLYEDTGYIIDTHTAVAAGVYDKYKKDTGDTETKTVIASTASPFKFTRSVMDAIDPKYDAMGDFELVDELSRIGNVKVPQAIEEIRTAPVLHDTVCEVEEMPQVVKKFLGV
;
A
#
# COMPACT_ATOMS: atom_id res chain seq x y z
N ASP A 1 20.90 11.23 -15.11
CA ASP A 1 20.59 12.64 -14.80
C ASP A 1 19.08 12.82 -14.85
N SER A 2 18.49 13.08 -13.69
CA SER A 2 17.10 13.54 -13.66
C SER A 2 17.08 14.93 -14.27
N SER A 3 16.49 15.05 -15.47
CA SER A 3 16.30 16.36 -16.08
C SER A 3 15.40 17.21 -15.19
N THR A 4 15.55 18.52 -15.24
CA THR A 4 14.69 19.50 -14.57
C THR A 4 13.19 19.33 -14.92
N ASP A 5 12.87 18.56 -15.95
CA ASP A 5 11.51 18.28 -16.42
C ASP A 5 10.89 17.01 -15.78
N GLY A 6 11.53 16.40 -14.79
CA GLY A 6 11.03 15.18 -14.13
C GLY A 6 10.96 13.94 -15.05
N LYS A 7 11.68 13.96 -16.19
CA LYS A 7 11.74 12.87 -17.16
C LYS A 7 13.17 12.37 -17.31
N TYR A 8 13.31 11.10 -17.55
CA TYR A 8 14.59 10.51 -17.94
C TYR A 8 14.36 9.54 -19.10
N ALA A 9 15.42 9.31 -19.89
CA ALA A 9 15.44 8.32 -20.94
C ALA A 9 16.62 7.38 -20.73
N ILE A 10 16.43 6.11 -21.00
CA ILE A 10 17.48 5.10 -20.98
C ILE A 10 17.94 4.82 -22.42
N THR A 11 19.22 4.47 -22.59
CA THR A 11 19.77 4.06 -23.89
C THR A 11 19.26 2.67 -24.29
N ASP A 12 19.39 2.31 -25.56
CA ASP A 12 19.05 0.96 -26.02
C ASP A 12 19.91 -0.12 -25.37
N GLU A 13 21.18 0.19 -25.08
CA GLU A 13 22.07 -0.69 -24.35
C GLU A 13 21.60 -0.92 -22.90
N MET A 14 21.21 0.14 -22.18
CA MET A 14 20.61 0.02 -20.84
C MET A 14 19.30 -0.76 -20.90
N ARG A 15 18.48 -0.56 -21.94
CA ARG A 15 17.23 -1.29 -22.14
C ARG A 15 17.49 -2.79 -22.32
N ALA A 16 18.51 -3.16 -23.07
CA ALA A 16 18.89 -4.56 -23.28
C ALA A 16 19.29 -5.25 -21.96
N GLN A 17 19.92 -4.52 -21.03
CA GLN A 17 20.31 -5.02 -19.70
C GLN A 17 19.11 -5.26 -18.76
N LEU A 18 17.91 -4.73 -19.10
CA LEU A 18 16.69 -4.91 -18.33
C LEU A 18 15.83 -6.11 -18.80
N ALA A 19 16.37 -6.98 -19.65
CA ALA A 19 15.61 -8.11 -20.21
C ALA A 19 15.02 -9.04 -19.15
N ASP A 20 15.67 -9.16 -18.00
CA ASP A 20 15.21 -9.99 -16.87
C ASP A 20 14.26 -9.25 -15.91
N PHE A 21 13.93 -7.99 -16.21
CA PHE A 21 13.08 -7.15 -15.36
C PHE A 21 11.77 -6.80 -16.08
N TYR A 22 10.67 -7.01 -15.40
CA TYR A 22 9.35 -6.55 -15.85
C TYR A 22 8.85 -5.45 -14.91
N GLY A 23 8.54 -4.28 -15.46
CA GLY A 23 7.99 -3.14 -14.72
C GLY A 23 6.60 -2.79 -15.21
N ASN A 24 5.66 -2.63 -14.27
CA ASN A 24 4.31 -2.17 -14.57
C ASN A 24 3.73 -1.44 -13.33
N TYR A 25 2.49 -0.99 -13.42
CA TYR A 25 1.79 -0.29 -12.35
C TYR A 25 0.32 -0.74 -12.28
N THR A 26 -0.35 -0.41 -11.17
CA THR A 26 -1.80 -0.52 -11.01
C THR A 26 -2.37 0.84 -10.62
N SER A 27 -3.57 1.13 -11.09
CA SER A 27 -4.35 2.29 -10.61
C SER A 27 -4.94 2.00 -9.23
N GLU A 28 -5.46 3.04 -8.54
CA GLU A 28 -6.17 2.88 -7.28
C GLU A 28 -7.37 1.92 -7.42
N GLU A 29 -8.13 2.05 -8.49
CA GLU A 29 -9.27 1.16 -8.79
C GLU A 29 -8.83 -0.30 -8.99
N GLU A 30 -7.75 -0.53 -9.75
CA GLU A 30 -7.19 -1.87 -9.96
C GLU A 30 -6.66 -2.46 -8.64
N THR A 31 -6.04 -1.63 -7.81
CA THR A 31 -5.53 -2.02 -6.49
C THR A 31 -6.68 -2.48 -5.58
N ALA A 32 -7.76 -1.70 -5.49
CA ALA A 32 -8.95 -2.07 -4.73
C ALA A 32 -9.59 -3.36 -5.24
N LYS A 33 -9.74 -3.51 -6.56
CA LYS A 33 -10.23 -4.76 -7.17
C LYS A 33 -9.36 -5.96 -6.84
N THR A 34 -8.04 -5.79 -6.79
CA THR A 34 -7.11 -6.87 -6.46
C THR A 34 -7.26 -7.31 -5.01
N ILE A 35 -7.39 -6.36 -4.06
CA ILE A 35 -7.65 -6.66 -2.64
C ILE A 35 -8.95 -7.46 -2.51
N LYS A 36 -10.04 -6.94 -3.08
CA LYS A 36 -11.36 -7.58 -3.03
C LYS A 36 -11.34 -8.99 -3.60
N LYS A 37 -10.81 -9.13 -4.82
CA LYS A 37 -10.76 -10.41 -5.51
C LYS A 37 -9.96 -11.45 -4.71
N LEU A 38 -8.79 -11.09 -4.19
CA LEU A 38 -7.97 -12.02 -3.44
C LEU A 38 -8.68 -12.47 -2.15
N TYR A 39 -9.33 -11.52 -1.46
CA TYR A 39 -10.12 -11.84 -0.27
C TYR A 39 -11.29 -12.77 -0.59
N GLU A 40 -12.06 -12.50 -1.65
CA GLU A 40 -13.19 -13.33 -2.08
C GLU A 40 -12.75 -14.74 -2.49
N ASP A 41 -11.61 -14.86 -3.18
CA ASP A 41 -11.12 -16.14 -3.68
C ASP A 41 -10.47 -17.01 -2.58
N THR A 42 -9.84 -16.39 -1.56
CA THR A 42 -8.95 -17.11 -0.64
C THR A 42 -9.21 -16.85 0.84
N GLY A 43 -9.96 -15.82 1.19
CA GLY A 43 -10.12 -15.32 2.55
C GLY A 43 -8.88 -14.57 3.09
N TYR A 44 -7.79 -14.46 2.30
CA TYR A 44 -6.57 -13.78 2.72
C TYR A 44 -6.63 -12.29 2.40
N ILE A 45 -6.30 -11.44 3.38
CA ILE A 45 -6.34 -9.98 3.24
C ILE A 45 -4.92 -9.46 3.09
N ILE A 46 -4.67 -8.77 1.99
CA ILE A 46 -3.39 -8.10 1.68
C ILE A 46 -3.50 -6.59 1.89
N ASP A 47 -2.37 -5.96 2.14
CA ASP A 47 -2.27 -4.49 2.15
C ASP A 47 -2.23 -3.90 0.73
N THR A 48 -2.37 -2.58 0.65
CA THR A 48 -2.43 -1.86 -0.63
C THR A 48 -1.16 -2.02 -1.48
N HIS A 49 0.03 -2.07 -0.86
CA HIS A 49 1.30 -2.22 -1.58
C HIS A 49 1.47 -3.64 -2.14
N THR A 50 1.12 -4.64 -1.35
CA THR A 50 1.08 -6.04 -1.81
C THR A 50 0.06 -6.22 -2.93
N ALA A 51 -1.07 -5.50 -2.88
CA ALA A 51 -2.07 -5.52 -3.93
C ALA A 51 -1.55 -4.94 -5.26
N VAL A 52 -0.75 -3.87 -5.21
CA VAL A 52 -0.06 -3.36 -6.42
C VAL A 52 0.82 -4.44 -7.03
N ALA A 53 1.65 -5.11 -6.22
CA ALA A 53 2.52 -6.19 -6.71
C ALA A 53 1.72 -7.37 -7.29
N ALA A 54 0.63 -7.77 -6.64
CA ALA A 54 -0.25 -8.84 -7.14
C ALA A 54 -0.94 -8.47 -8.46
N GLY A 55 -1.43 -7.23 -8.58
CA GLY A 55 -2.03 -6.72 -9.81
C GLY A 55 -1.03 -6.63 -10.96
N VAL A 56 0.21 -6.22 -10.68
CA VAL A 56 1.31 -6.22 -11.67
C VAL A 56 1.66 -7.65 -12.08
N TYR A 57 1.66 -8.60 -11.16
CA TYR A 57 1.88 -10.02 -11.49
C TYR A 57 0.80 -10.57 -12.43
N ASP A 58 -0.47 -10.19 -12.23
CA ASP A 58 -1.54 -10.57 -13.15
C ASP A 58 -1.34 -9.97 -14.56
N LYS A 59 -0.83 -8.74 -14.66
CA LYS A 59 -0.45 -8.14 -15.95
C LYS A 59 0.74 -8.87 -16.58
N TYR A 60 1.76 -9.21 -15.81
CA TYR A 60 2.90 -9.99 -16.27
C TYR A 60 2.46 -11.31 -16.92
N LYS A 61 1.59 -12.08 -16.25
CA LYS A 61 1.07 -13.35 -16.80
C LYS A 61 0.35 -13.15 -18.13
N LYS A 62 -0.41 -12.06 -18.26
CA LYS A 62 -1.11 -11.72 -19.52
C LYS A 62 -0.15 -11.37 -20.65
N ASP A 63 0.87 -10.57 -20.34
CA ASP A 63 1.79 -10.02 -21.33
C ASP A 63 2.80 -11.07 -21.81
N THR A 64 3.22 -11.97 -20.93
CA THR A 64 4.25 -12.98 -21.23
C THR A 64 3.69 -14.36 -21.55
N GLY A 65 2.47 -14.67 -21.10
CA GLY A 65 1.89 -16.03 -21.13
C GLY A 65 2.50 -16.98 -20.10
N ASP A 66 3.38 -16.52 -19.23
CA ASP A 66 4.03 -17.34 -18.19
C ASP A 66 3.06 -17.57 -17.02
N THR A 67 2.47 -18.75 -16.96
CA THR A 67 1.57 -19.18 -15.88
C THR A 67 2.17 -20.29 -15.01
N GLU A 68 3.35 -20.78 -15.38
CA GLU A 68 3.98 -21.97 -14.76
C GLU A 68 5.10 -21.61 -13.78
N THR A 69 5.75 -20.46 -13.96
CA THR A 69 6.84 -20.04 -13.08
C THR A 69 6.31 -19.70 -11.69
N LYS A 70 6.85 -20.38 -10.68
CA LYS A 70 6.54 -20.09 -9.27
C LYS A 70 6.99 -18.67 -8.92
N THR A 71 6.06 -17.87 -8.43
CA THR A 71 6.31 -16.46 -8.11
C THR A 71 6.15 -16.21 -6.62
N VAL A 72 7.05 -15.41 -6.07
CA VAL A 72 6.99 -14.93 -4.68
C VAL A 72 6.72 -13.44 -4.70
N ILE A 73 5.65 -13.02 -4.02
CA ILE A 73 5.33 -11.60 -3.83
C ILE A 73 5.81 -11.19 -2.45
N ALA A 74 6.75 -10.21 -2.40
CA ALA A 74 7.21 -9.65 -1.14
C ALA A 74 6.12 -8.72 -0.57
N SER A 75 5.55 -9.09 0.59
CA SER A 75 4.62 -8.27 1.34
C SER A 75 5.40 -7.46 2.37
N THR A 76 5.49 -6.15 2.16
CA THR A 76 6.34 -5.24 2.95
C THR A 76 5.58 -4.41 3.97
N ALA A 77 4.25 -4.51 3.99
CA ALA A 77 3.38 -3.80 4.91
C ALA A 77 2.26 -4.70 5.45
N SER A 78 1.54 -4.20 6.43
CA SER A 78 0.39 -4.89 7.03
C SER A 78 -0.91 -4.22 6.61
N PRO A 79 -1.99 -4.97 6.36
CA PRO A 79 -3.32 -4.39 6.11
C PRO A 79 -3.81 -3.53 7.28
N PHE A 80 -3.38 -3.80 8.51
CA PHE A 80 -3.70 -2.96 9.67
C PHE A 80 -3.09 -1.55 9.62
N LYS A 81 -2.07 -1.33 8.80
CA LYS A 81 -1.51 0.01 8.58
C LYS A 81 -2.36 0.86 7.63
N PHE A 82 -3.15 0.22 6.79
CA PHE A 82 -4.00 0.85 5.78
C PHE A 82 -5.44 0.35 5.89
N THR A 83 -5.91 0.15 7.12
CA THR A 83 -7.16 -0.55 7.43
C THR A 83 -8.35 0.00 6.66
N ARG A 84 -8.55 1.34 6.63
CA ARG A 84 -9.65 1.95 5.90
C ARG A 84 -9.63 1.61 4.42
N SER A 85 -8.54 1.87 3.72
CA SER A 85 -8.42 1.59 2.28
C SER A 85 -8.62 0.11 1.95
N VAL A 86 -8.14 -0.79 2.82
CA VAL A 86 -8.31 -2.23 2.64
C VAL A 86 -9.76 -2.66 2.87
N MET A 87 -10.40 -2.16 3.92
CA MET A 87 -11.79 -2.53 4.24
C MET A 87 -12.77 -1.96 3.23
N ASP A 88 -12.59 -0.70 2.80
CA ASP A 88 -13.42 -0.08 1.77
C ASP A 88 -13.29 -0.80 0.42
N ALA A 89 -12.09 -1.31 0.10
CA ALA A 89 -11.88 -2.13 -1.09
C ALA A 89 -12.64 -3.46 -1.04
N ILE A 90 -12.75 -4.08 0.15
CA ILE A 90 -13.49 -5.34 0.33
C ILE A 90 -15.00 -5.11 0.20
N ASP A 91 -15.53 -4.13 0.94
CA ASP A 91 -16.97 -3.83 0.93
C ASP A 91 -17.22 -2.36 1.32
N PRO A 92 -17.90 -1.55 0.49
CA PRO A 92 -18.23 -0.15 0.78
C PRO A 92 -19.03 0.07 2.07
N LYS A 93 -19.68 -0.96 2.62
CA LYS A 93 -20.41 -0.86 3.90
C LYS A 93 -19.51 -0.42 5.06
N TYR A 94 -18.20 -0.64 4.95
CA TYR A 94 -17.21 -0.32 5.97
C TYR A 94 -16.86 1.17 6.04
N ASP A 95 -17.15 1.95 5.00
CA ASP A 95 -16.80 3.39 4.92
C ASP A 95 -17.34 4.21 6.12
N ALA A 96 -18.49 3.87 6.65
CA ALA A 96 -19.11 4.56 7.78
C ALA A 96 -18.53 4.20 9.17
N MET A 97 -17.66 3.20 9.26
CA MET A 97 -17.09 2.73 10.54
C MET A 97 -15.91 3.61 10.99
N GLY A 98 -15.72 3.71 12.32
CA GLY A 98 -14.54 4.35 12.90
C GLY A 98 -13.27 3.54 12.67
N ASP A 99 -12.09 4.18 12.72
CA ASP A 99 -10.83 3.53 12.37
C ASP A 99 -10.50 2.30 13.26
N PHE A 100 -10.74 2.39 14.57
CA PHE A 100 -10.51 1.24 15.47
C PHE A 100 -11.60 0.16 15.36
N GLU A 101 -12.83 0.53 14.98
CA GLU A 101 -13.87 -0.44 14.64
C GLU A 101 -13.49 -1.22 13.37
N LEU A 102 -12.91 -0.53 12.37
CA LEU A 102 -12.36 -1.17 11.18
C LEU A 102 -11.20 -2.12 11.50
N VAL A 103 -10.34 -1.77 12.45
CA VAL A 103 -9.26 -2.67 12.92
C VAL A 103 -9.84 -3.96 13.52
N ASP A 104 -10.87 -3.86 14.35
CA ASP A 104 -11.50 -5.02 14.97
C ASP A 104 -12.20 -5.88 13.92
N GLU A 105 -12.88 -5.24 12.97
CA GLU A 105 -13.57 -5.95 11.89
C GLU A 105 -12.59 -6.62 10.91
N LEU A 106 -11.47 -5.95 10.58
CA LEU A 106 -10.38 -6.55 9.78
C LEU A 106 -9.83 -7.81 10.47
N SER A 107 -9.57 -7.72 11.78
CA SER A 107 -9.14 -8.86 12.58
C SER A 107 -10.14 -10.00 12.52
N ARG A 108 -11.42 -9.69 12.63
CA ARG A 108 -12.51 -10.66 12.61
C ARG A 108 -12.64 -11.38 11.26
N ILE A 109 -12.73 -10.62 10.15
CA ILE A 109 -12.94 -11.20 8.81
C ILE A 109 -11.70 -11.89 8.25
N GLY A 110 -10.49 -11.39 8.61
CA GLY A 110 -9.22 -11.98 8.22
C GLY A 110 -8.75 -13.10 9.12
N ASN A 111 -9.43 -13.35 10.25
CA ASN A 111 -9.03 -14.30 11.30
C ASN A 111 -7.56 -14.12 11.70
N VAL A 112 -7.12 -12.88 11.87
CA VAL A 112 -5.75 -12.51 12.22
C VAL A 112 -5.76 -11.63 13.47
N LYS A 113 -4.78 -11.84 14.36
CA LYS A 113 -4.67 -11.03 15.58
C LYS A 113 -4.25 -9.60 15.24
N VAL A 114 -4.88 -8.62 15.89
CA VAL A 114 -4.43 -7.23 15.82
C VAL A 114 -2.99 -7.13 16.30
N PRO A 115 -2.08 -6.47 15.56
CA PRO A 115 -0.70 -6.25 15.99
C PRO A 115 -0.64 -5.45 17.29
N GLN A 116 0.28 -5.78 18.17
CA GLN A 116 0.43 -5.12 19.46
C GLN A 116 0.58 -3.60 19.33
N ALA A 117 1.37 -3.13 18.37
CA ALA A 117 1.58 -1.70 18.13
C ALA A 117 0.25 -0.96 17.79
N ILE A 118 -0.69 -1.62 17.13
CA ILE A 118 -2.01 -1.04 16.83
C ILE A 118 -2.90 -1.02 18.09
N GLU A 119 -2.82 -2.05 18.94
CA GLU A 119 -3.53 -2.04 20.22
C GLU A 119 -3.02 -0.95 21.15
N GLU A 120 -1.70 -0.75 21.21
CA GLU A 120 -1.08 0.26 22.07
C GLU A 120 -1.52 1.69 21.71
N ILE A 121 -1.70 2.00 20.43
CA ILE A 121 -2.12 3.35 20.01
C ILE A 121 -3.59 3.67 20.30
N ARG A 122 -4.45 2.69 20.58
CA ARG A 122 -5.87 2.93 20.91
C ARG A 122 -6.05 3.85 22.11
N THR A 123 -5.15 3.75 23.09
CA THR A 123 -5.21 4.48 24.34
C THR A 123 -3.99 5.35 24.59
N ALA A 124 -3.06 5.41 23.64
CA ALA A 124 -1.88 6.24 23.75
C ALA A 124 -2.26 7.73 23.77
N PRO A 125 -1.59 8.54 24.57
CA PRO A 125 -1.81 9.99 24.54
C PRO A 125 -1.31 10.58 23.22
N VAL A 126 -2.01 11.58 22.70
CA VAL A 126 -1.54 12.40 21.59
C VAL A 126 -0.38 13.26 22.10
N LEU A 127 0.84 12.98 21.62
CA LEU A 127 2.05 13.67 22.06
C LEU A 127 2.36 14.91 21.20
N HIS A 128 1.88 14.96 19.97
CA HIS A 128 2.15 16.02 19.01
C HIS A 128 0.83 16.45 18.37
N ASP A 129 0.43 17.68 18.61
CA ASP A 129 -0.82 18.28 18.14
C ASP A 129 -0.61 19.44 17.15
N THR A 130 0.66 19.70 16.79
CA THR A 130 0.99 20.77 15.86
C THR A 130 0.57 20.40 14.43
N VAL A 131 -0.30 21.23 13.87
CA VAL A 131 -0.75 21.17 12.47
C VAL A 131 -0.28 22.45 11.77
N CYS A 132 0.20 22.34 10.54
CA CYS A 132 0.61 23.48 9.73
C CYS A 132 0.41 23.19 8.24
N GLU A 133 0.36 24.25 7.45
CA GLU A 133 0.41 24.13 6.00
C GLU A 133 1.81 23.73 5.52
N VAL A 134 1.91 23.24 4.28
CA VAL A 134 3.18 22.74 3.71
C VAL A 134 4.26 23.82 3.71
N GLU A 135 3.88 25.06 3.39
CA GLU A 135 4.79 26.21 3.33
C GLU A 135 5.34 26.61 4.70
N GLU A 136 4.61 26.26 5.78
CA GLU A 136 4.99 26.58 7.16
C GLU A 136 5.91 25.51 7.78
N MET A 137 5.99 24.32 7.18
CA MET A 137 6.78 23.19 7.71
C MET A 137 8.22 23.57 8.07
N PRO A 138 8.99 24.33 7.25
CA PRO A 138 10.35 24.72 7.60
C PRO A 138 10.43 25.54 8.90
N GLN A 139 9.44 26.40 9.14
CA GLN A 139 9.39 27.24 10.35
C GLN A 139 9.03 26.41 11.59
N VAL A 140 8.12 25.46 11.44
CA VAL A 140 7.74 24.55 12.52
C VAL A 140 8.94 23.69 12.92
N VAL A 141 9.69 23.14 11.96
CA VAL A 141 10.91 22.37 12.23
C VAL A 141 11.96 23.22 12.96
N LYS A 142 12.22 24.46 12.51
CA LYS A 142 13.14 25.39 13.19
C LYS A 142 12.72 25.66 14.62
N LYS A 143 11.43 25.89 14.86
CA LYS A 143 10.86 26.10 16.20
C LYS A 143 11.12 24.89 17.11
N PHE A 144 10.91 23.67 16.62
CA PHE A 144 11.20 22.46 17.41
C PHE A 144 12.69 22.30 17.72
N LEU A 145 13.57 22.71 16.81
CA LEU A 145 15.02 22.66 17.00
C LEU A 145 15.57 23.84 17.83
N GLY A 146 14.77 24.85 18.12
CA GLY A 146 15.21 26.04 18.85
C GLY A 146 16.12 26.98 18.03
N VAL A 147 16.01 26.99 16.69
CA VAL A 147 16.84 27.78 15.77
C VAL A 147 16.01 28.66 14.88
#